data_f1cd58e40bc2666ae10466688abbe14e
#
_entry.id   f1cd58e40bc2666ae10466688abbe14e
#
_cell.length_a   1.000
_cell.length_b   1.000
_cell.length_c   1.000
_cell.angle_alpha   90.00
_cell.angle_beta   90.00
_cell.angle_gamma   90.00
#
_symmetry.space_group_name_H-M   'P 1'
#
loop_
_entity.id
_entity.type
_entity.pdbx_description
1 polymer ?
#
loop_
_entity_poly.entity_id
_entity_poly.type
_entity_poly.pdbx_seq_one_letter_code
_entity_poly.pdbx_strand_id
1 'polypeptide(L)'
;YNYTEEEKWYNYTIKLLESAQVFFKNISGSMVMYEAACQPSNSCNNDQRSFKAYFSRFLGLTSVLVPQTEPVITKWLVDSANGAAGSCSGGSDGVTCGLSWTDWSQGWDGKWGLGEQMSALEVMQNLMVHKRPAPYTADTGGSSIGNPAAGYGKLTSDATPLSIDGGDKAGAGIITAIIGASLVGSCVWLIL
;
A
#
# COMPACT_ATOMS: atom_id res chain seq x y z
N TYR A 1 9.84 16.32 4.56
CA TYR A 1 11.29 16.49 4.48
C TYR A 1 11.76 16.51 3.02
N ASN A 2 11.54 15.44 2.25
CA ASN A 2 12.06 15.31 0.88
C ASN A 2 11.76 16.51 -0.06
N TYR A 3 10.62 17.15 0.08
CA TYR A 3 10.23 18.25 -0.80
C TYR A 3 10.78 19.62 -0.36
N THR A 4 10.72 19.90 0.95
CA THR A 4 11.05 21.24 1.50
C THR A 4 12.40 21.29 2.23
N GLU A 5 13.00 20.12 2.52
CA GLU A 5 14.20 19.94 3.33
C GLU A 5 14.13 20.53 4.75
N GLU A 6 12.95 20.93 5.21
CA GLU A 6 12.76 21.47 6.54
C GLU A 6 13.04 20.42 7.62
N GLU A 7 13.97 20.70 8.50
CA GLU A 7 14.44 19.81 9.57
C GLU A 7 13.30 19.35 10.52
N LYS A 8 12.26 20.16 10.69
CA LYS A 8 11.11 19.77 11.52
C LYS A 8 10.45 18.47 11.04
N TRP A 9 10.38 18.25 9.72
CA TRP A 9 9.79 17.04 9.14
C TRP A 9 10.69 15.82 9.34
N TYR A 10 12.01 16.03 9.27
CA TYR A 10 12.98 14.99 9.63
C TYR A 10 12.79 14.57 11.09
N ASN A 11 12.74 15.52 12.02
CA ASN A 11 12.59 15.26 13.44
C ASN A 11 11.28 14.53 13.77
N TYR A 12 10.17 14.87 13.10
CA TYR A 12 8.91 14.12 13.24
C TYR A 12 9.04 12.70 12.71
N THR A 13 9.69 12.52 11.57
CA THR A 13 9.90 11.18 10.97
C THR A 13 10.71 10.29 11.93
N ILE A 14 11.80 10.79 12.52
CA ILE A 14 12.60 10.00 13.47
C ILE A 14 11.77 9.60 14.68
N LYS A 15 11.01 10.51 15.29
CA LYS A 15 10.16 10.21 16.45
C LYS A 15 9.07 9.18 16.12
N LEU A 16 8.47 9.28 14.94
CA LEU A 16 7.50 8.30 14.49
C LEU A 16 8.15 6.93 14.24
N LEU A 17 9.35 6.91 13.66
CA LEU A 17 10.10 5.67 13.42
C LEU A 17 10.50 4.99 14.75
N GLU A 18 10.92 5.76 15.75
CA GLU A 18 11.18 5.25 17.09
C GLU A 18 9.91 4.62 17.71
N SER A 19 8.79 5.30 17.60
CA SER A 19 7.50 4.78 18.10
C SER A 19 7.02 3.54 17.33
N ALA A 20 7.34 3.45 16.05
CA ALA A 20 6.97 2.34 15.20
C ALA A 20 7.68 1.01 15.56
N GLN A 21 8.70 1.04 16.40
CA GLN A 21 9.37 -0.17 16.90
C GLN A 21 8.41 -1.11 17.64
N VAL A 22 7.29 -0.63 18.16
CA VAL A 22 6.26 -1.45 18.80
C VAL A 22 5.68 -2.53 17.87
N PHE A 23 5.76 -2.33 16.57
CA PHE A 23 5.31 -3.29 15.56
C PHE A 23 6.37 -4.31 15.17
N PHE A 24 7.50 -4.35 15.86
CA PHE A 24 8.57 -5.32 15.65
C PHE A 24 8.87 -6.09 16.92
N LYS A 25 9.11 -7.39 16.75
CA LYS A 25 9.57 -8.27 17.83
C LYS A 25 11.02 -8.63 17.58
N ASN A 26 11.84 -8.48 18.59
CA ASN A 26 13.23 -8.93 18.52
C ASN A 26 13.29 -10.47 18.67
N ILE A 27 13.72 -11.12 17.61
CA ILE A 27 13.92 -12.58 17.57
C ILE A 27 15.41 -12.84 17.34
N SER A 28 16.12 -13.11 18.41
CA SER A 28 17.58 -13.41 18.35
C SER A 28 18.39 -12.34 17.60
N GLY A 29 18.07 -11.05 17.79
CA GLY A 29 18.75 -9.93 17.16
C GLY A 29 18.13 -9.45 15.83
N SER A 30 17.16 -10.18 15.30
CA SER A 30 16.37 -9.77 14.14
C SER A 30 15.09 -9.06 14.56
N MET A 31 14.81 -7.92 13.95
CA MET A 31 13.59 -7.13 14.19
C MET A 31 12.51 -7.54 13.18
N VAL A 32 11.63 -8.43 13.58
CA VAL A 32 10.60 -9.02 12.72
C VAL A 32 9.25 -8.39 12.96
N MET A 33 8.63 -7.91 11.91
CA MET A 33 7.31 -7.26 11.93
C MET A 33 6.20 -8.21 12.40
N TYR A 34 5.32 -7.72 13.25
CA TYR A 34 4.16 -8.47 13.72
C TYR A 34 2.98 -7.53 14.03
N GLU A 35 1.78 -8.07 14.11
CA GLU A 35 0.57 -7.33 14.49
C GLU A 35 0.47 -7.26 16.02
N ALA A 36 1.07 -6.23 16.61
CA ALA A 36 1.21 -6.09 18.05
C ALA A 36 -0.13 -6.14 18.82
N ALA A 37 -1.20 -5.61 18.21
CA ALA A 37 -2.51 -5.50 18.87
C ALA A 37 -3.30 -6.81 18.90
N CYS A 38 -3.14 -7.71 17.95
CA CYS A 38 -4.01 -8.87 17.78
C CYS A 38 -3.30 -10.21 17.59
N GLN A 39 -2.08 -10.22 17.09
CA GLN A 39 -1.35 -11.47 16.85
C GLN A 39 -1.05 -12.24 18.14
N PRO A 40 -0.66 -11.60 19.27
CA PRO A 40 -0.40 -12.32 20.52
C PRO A 40 -1.62 -13.07 21.08
N SER A 41 -2.82 -12.54 20.81
CA SER A 41 -4.10 -13.15 21.26
C SER A 41 -4.78 -13.99 20.17
N ASN A 42 -4.14 -14.12 19.01
CA ASN A 42 -4.68 -14.82 17.83
C ASN A 42 -6.09 -14.30 17.40
N SER A 43 -6.33 -13.00 17.57
CA SER A 43 -7.63 -12.34 17.35
C SER A 43 -7.68 -11.42 16.14
N CYS A 44 -6.65 -11.43 15.28
CA CYS A 44 -6.61 -10.59 14.10
C CYS A 44 -7.77 -10.88 13.15
N ASN A 45 -8.55 -9.85 12.84
CA ASN A 45 -9.58 -9.89 11.80
C ASN A 45 -8.95 -9.78 10.39
N ASN A 46 -9.76 -9.87 9.34
CA ASN A 46 -9.27 -9.86 7.95
C ASN A 46 -8.52 -8.58 7.59
N ASP A 47 -8.96 -7.41 8.08
CA ASP A 47 -8.30 -6.14 7.80
C ASP A 47 -6.92 -6.07 8.46
N GLN A 48 -6.86 -6.44 9.74
CA GLN A 48 -5.62 -6.42 10.50
C GLN A 48 -4.54 -7.34 9.90
N ARG A 49 -4.92 -8.44 9.26
CA ARG A 49 -3.99 -9.34 8.58
C ARG A 49 -3.27 -8.71 7.39
N SER A 50 -3.79 -7.59 6.86
CA SER A 50 -3.20 -6.84 5.75
C SER A 50 -2.33 -5.65 6.20
N PHE A 51 -2.34 -5.27 7.48
CA PHE A 51 -1.68 -4.04 7.93
C PHE A 51 -0.16 -4.06 7.73
N LYS A 52 0.48 -5.21 7.86
CA LYS A 52 1.91 -5.36 7.56
C LYS A 52 2.26 -5.00 6.12
N ALA A 53 1.35 -5.22 5.17
CA ALA A 53 1.54 -4.80 3.78
C ALA A 53 1.67 -3.29 3.66
N TYR A 54 0.72 -2.56 4.21
CA TYR A 54 0.72 -1.10 4.18
C TYR A 54 1.90 -0.52 4.95
N PHE A 55 2.20 -1.09 6.11
CA PHE A 55 3.32 -0.63 6.92
C PHE A 55 4.67 -0.86 6.23
N SER A 56 4.88 -1.99 5.57
CA SER A 56 6.07 -2.26 4.76
C SER A 56 6.23 -1.21 3.65
N ARG A 57 5.14 -0.85 2.98
CA ARG A 57 5.14 0.17 1.93
C ARG A 57 5.49 1.55 2.47
N PHE A 58 4.93 1.94 3.61
CA PHE A 58 5.25 3.21 4.24
C PHE A 58 6.70 3.28 4.70
N LEU A 59 7.24 2.20 5.26
CA LEU A 59 8.65 2.13 5.63
C LEU A 59 9.56 2.24 4.40
N GLY A 60 9.28 1.47 3.36
CA GLY A 60 10.05 1.54 2.11
C GLY A 60 10.06 2.95 1.52
N LEU A 61 8.90 3.60 1.44
CA LEU A 61 8.83 4.98 0.97
C LEU A 61 9.56 5.96 1.90
N THR A 62 9.45 5.77 3.22
CA THR A 62 10.16 6.62 4.19
C THR A 62 11.68 6.55 4.01
N SER A 63 12.24 5.37 3.75
CA SER A 63 13.68 5.22 3.51
C SER A 63 14.18 5.97 2.27
N VAL A 64 13.30 6.14 1.26
CA VAL A 64 13.60 6.94 0.06
C VAL A 64 13.47 8.44 0.32
N LEU A 65 12.41 8.85 1.03
CA LEU A 65 12.12 10.27 1.29
C LEU A 65 13.01 10.88 2.38
N VAL A 66 13.53 10.06 3.28
CA VAL A 66 14.40 10.43 4.40
C VAL A 66 15.58 9.46 4.43
N PRO A 67 16.58 9.63 3.54
CA PRO A 67 17.67 8.65 3.35
C PRO A 67 18.43 8.27 4.62
N GLN A 68 18.47 9.17 5.60
CA GLN A 68 19.11 8.91 6.90
C GLN A 68 18.46 7.75 7.66
N THR A 69 17.19 7.40 7.34
CA THR A 69 16.45 6.28 7.94
C THR A 69 16.70 4.95 7.23
N GLU A 70 17.29 4.98 6.03
CA GLU A 70 17.49 3.81 5.17
C GLU A 70 18.18 2.64 5.88
N PRO A 71 19.31 2.82 6.60
CA PRO A 71 20.02 1.68 7.19
C PRO A 71 19.15 0.91 8.21
N VAL A 72 18.37 1.63 9.01
CA VAL A 72 17.49 1.04 10.03
C VAL A 72 16.30 0.37 9.38
N ILE A 73 15.62 1.06 8.47
CA ILE A 73 14.42 0.56 7.79
C ILE A 73 14.77 -0.66 6.93
N THR A 74 15.86 -0.60 6.17
CA THR A 74 16.30 -1.74 5.34
C THR A 74 16.56 -2.98 6.19
N LYS A 75 17.22 -2.82 7.35
CA LYS A 75 17.42 -3.95 8.27
C LYS A 75 16.07 -4.54 8.72
N TRP A 76 15.14 -3.72 9.14
CA TRP A 76 13.81 -4.17 9.59
C TRP A 76 13.02 -4.87 8.48
N LEU A 77 13.08 -4.35 7.27
CA LEU A 77 12.42 -4.96 6.11
C LEU A 77 13.07 -6.30 5.73
N VAL A 78 14.40 -6.39 5.76
CA VAL A 78 15.12 -7.65 5.48
C VAL A 78 14.81 -8.71 6.52
N ASP A 79 14.89 -8.37 7.82
CA ASP A 79 14.57 -9.28 8.91
C ASP A 79 13.10 -9.78 8.79
N SER A 80 12.18 -8.87 8.48
CA SER A 80 10.77 -9.20 8.31
C SER A 80 10.50 -10.02 7.05
N ALA A 81 11.20 -9.74 5.95
CA ALA A 81 11.07 -10.49 4.70
C ALA A 81 11.56 -11.95 4.87
N ASN A 82 12.64 -12.16 5.64
CA ASN A 82 13.10 -13.50 5.98
C ASN A 82 12.04 -14.27 6.80
N GLY A 83 11.43 -13.61 7.77
CA GLY A 83 10.32 -14.19 8.54
C GLY A 83 9.10 -14.50 7.67
N ALA A 84 8.74 -13.57 6.77
CA ALA A 84 7.64 -13.76 5.82
C ALA A 84 7.92 -14.95 4.88
N ALA A 85 9.11 -15.02 4.32
CA ALA A 85 9.51 -16.13 3.44
C ALA A 85 9.42 -17.49 4.14
N GLY A 86 9.89 -17.58 5.40
CA GLY A 86 9.78 -18.79 6.20
C GLY A 86 8.33 -19.20 6.49
N SER A 87 7.40 -18.23 6.59
CA SER A 87 5.98 -18.50 6.78
C SER A 87 5.24 -18.94 5.52
N CYS A 88 5.86 -18.81 4.34
CA CYS A 88 5.26 -19.14 3.04
C CYS A 88 5.51 -20.62 2.66
N SER A 89 5.03 -21.54 3.49
CA SER A 89 5.17 -22.99 3.30
C SER A 89 3.83 -23.73 3.40
N GLY A 90 2.71 -23.00 3.37
CA GLY A 90 1.37 -23.55 3.58
C GLY A 90 0.64 -23.91 2.29
N GLY A 91 -0.60 -24.36 2.47
CA GLY A 91 -1.47 -24.79 1.37
C GLY A 91 -1.10 -26.15 0.81
N SER A 92 -1.85 -26.60 -0.19
CA SER A 92 -1.61 -27.88 -0.88
C SER A 92 -0.40 -27.82 -1.82
N ASP A 93 0.01 -26.61 -2.20
CA ASP A 93 1.12 -26.32 -3.11
C ASP A 93 2.42 -25.89 -2.39
N GLY A 94 2.37 -25.73 -1.06
CA GLY A 94 3.52 -25.38 -0.24
C GLY A 94 3.99 -23.91 -0.37
N VAL A 95 3.15 -22.99 -0.90
CA VAL A 95 3.52 -21.59 -1.13
C VAL A 95 2.59 -20.57 -0.45
N THR A 96 1.57 -21.02 0.24
CA THR A 96 0.66 -20.14 0.98
C THR A 96 1.39 -19.50 2.17
N CYS A 97 1.34 -18.17 2.28
CA CYS A 97 1.99 -17.42 3.34
C CYS A 97 1.08 -17.27 4.57
N GLY A 98 1.70 -17.34 5.76
CA GLY A 98 1.03 -17.19 7.04
C GLY A 98 1.03 -15.76 7.60
N LEU A 99 0.29 -15.58 8.69
CA LEU A 99 0.24 -14.31 9.42
C LEU A 99 1.48 -14.09 10.29
N SER A 100 1.96 -15.15 10.97
CA SER A 100 3.07 -15.06 11.92
C SER A 100 4.41 -15.20 11.21
N TRP A 101 5.21 -14.13 11.30
CA TRP A 101 6.58 -14.10 10.77
C TRP A 101 7.62 -14.27 11.87
N THR A 102 7.20 -14.20 13.14
CA THR A 102 8.08 -14.28 14.29
C THR A 102 8.47 -15.72 14.67
N ASP A 103 7.73 -16.68 14.15
CA ASP A 103 7.94 -18.10 14.39
C ASP A 103 8.27 -18.87 13.10
N TRP A 104 8.96 -18.22 12.16
CA TRP A 104 9.24 -18.75 10.81
C TRP A 104 9.92 -20.13 10.79
N SER A 105 10.64 -20.50 11.86
CA SER A 105 11.27 -21.82 11.97
C SER A 105 10.24 -22.96 12.06
N GLN A 106 8.99 -22.64 12.41
CA GLN A 106 7.89 -23.61 12.44
C GLN A 106 7.10 -23.64 11.13
N GLY A 107 7.44 -22.74 10.19
CA GLY A 107 6.79 -22.65 8.90
C GLY A 107 5.41 -21.95 8.97
N TRP A 108 4.48 -22.45 8.20
CA TRP A 108 3.15 -21.87 8.09
C TRP A 108 2.31 -22.06 9.35
N ASP A 109 1.67 -21.01 9.82
CA ASP A 109 0.88 -20.95 11.05
C ASP A 109 -0.59 -21.37 10.88
N GLY A 110 -0.98 -21.91 9.73
CA GLY A 110 -2.35 -22.29 9.43
C GLY A 110 -3.28 -21.12 9.07
N LYS A 111 -2.81 -19.88 9.11
CA LYS A 111 -3.57 -18.71 8.64
C LYS A 111 -3.30 -18.49 7.16
N TRP A 112 -4.32 -18.07 6.46
CA TRP A 112 -4.23 -17.83 5.03
C TRP A 112 -5.28 -16.84 4.58
N GLY A 113 -5.00 -16.13 3.52
CA GLY A 113 -5.89 -15.17 2.92
C GLY A 113 -5.16 -14.11 2.10
N LEU A 114 -5.94 -13.21 1.53
CA LEU A 114 -5.40 -12.11 0.74
C LEU A 114 -4.47 -11.22 1.57
N GLY A 115 -4.83 -10.96 2.84
CA GLY A 115 -4.05 -10.09 3.73
C GLY A 115 -2.66 -10.65 4.01
N GLU A 116 -2.55 -11.93 4.32
CA GLU A 116 -1.29 -12.62 4.58
C GLU A 116 -0.41 -12.64 3.32
N GLN A 117 -0.98 -13.02 2.18
CA GLN A 117 -0.26 -13.11 0.93
C GLN A 117 0.24 -11.74 0.45
N MET A 118 -0.62 -10.72 0.55
CA MET A 118 -0.28 -9.34 0.21
C MET A 118 0.82 -8.80 1.15
N SER A 119 0.75 -9.10 2.44
CA SER A 119 1.75 -8.67 3.42
C SER A 119 3.13 -9.25 3.11
N ALA A 120 3.21 -10.54 2.80
CA ALA A 120 4.46 -11.19 2.42
C ALA A 120 5.02 -10.62 1.10
N LEU A 121 4.16 -10.40 0.10
CA LEU A 121 4.57 -9.80 -1.17
C LEU A 121 5.12 -8.38 -0.96
N GLU A 122 4.41 -7.54 -0.21
CA GLU A 122 4.79 -6.13 -0.02
C GLU A 122 6.11 -5.99 0.75
N VAL A 123 6.35 -6.78 1.80
CA VAL A 123 7.63 -6.68 2.53
C VAL A 123 8.82 -7.08 1.65
N MET A 124 8.67 -8.09 0.80
CA MET A 124 9.71 -8.51 -0.14
C MET A 124 9.91 -7.48 -1.26
N GLN A 125 8.82 -6.94 -1.79
CA GLN A 125 8.85 -5.97 -2.89
C GLN A 125 9.51 -4.66 -2.45
N ASN A 126 9.30 -4.22 -1.21
CA ASN A 126 9.91 -3.01 -0.67
C ASN A 126 11.44 -3.11 -0.47
N LEU A 127 12.04 -4.29 -0.50
CA LEU A 127 13.50 -4.44 -0.58
C LEU A 127 14.08 -3.91 -1.91
N MET A 128 13.23 -3.70 -2.90
CA MET A 128 13.63 -3.20 -4.23
C MET A 128 13.31 -1.71 -4.42
N VAL A 129 12.82 -1.02 -3.38
CA VAL A 129 12.33 0.37 -3.51
C VAL A 129 13.41 1.32 -4.05
N HIS A 130 14.66 1.16 -3.63
CA HIS A 130 15.80 1.97 -4.08
C HIS A 130 16.27 1.69 -5.52
N LYS A 131 15.68 0.68 -6.19
CA LYS A 131 15.93 0.43 -7.62
C LYS A 131 15.09 1.33 -8.54
N ARG A 132 14.27 2.19 -7.98
CA ARG A 132 13.42 3.14 -8.69
C ARG A 132 13.84 4.57 -8.35
N PRO A 133 13.64 5.53 -9.28
CA PRO A 133 13.86 6.93 -8.97
C PRO A 133 13.01 7.37 -7.78
N ALA A 134 13.59 8.22 -6.92
CA ALA A 134 12.85 8.87 -5.85
C ALA A 134 11.75 9.79 -6.41
N PRO A 135 10.69 10.08 -5.63
CA PRO A 135 9.72 11.09 -5.99
C PRO A 135 10.37 12.46 -6.22
N TYR A 136 9.77 13.26 -7.08
CA TYR A 136 10.27 14.60 -7.38
C TYR A 136 10.30 15.49 -6.13
N THR A 137 11.33 16.33 -6.08
CA THR A 137 11.49 17.39 -5.07
C THR A 137 11.08 18.76 -5.66
N ALA A 138 11.19 19.82 -4.86
CA ALA A 138 11.00 21.18 -5.35
C ALA A 138 11.96 21.53 -6.51
N ASP A 139 13.19 20.99 -6.46
CA ASP A 139 14.25 21.29 -7.45
C ASP A 139 14.24 20.34 -8.64
N THR A 140 13.70 19.13 -8.48
CA THR A 140 13.65 18.10 -9.53
C THR A 140 12.25 17.88 -10.09
N GLY A 141 11.27 18.69 -9.70
CA GLY A 141 9.89 18.61 -10.14
C GLY A 141 9.72 18.92 -11.62
N GLY A 142 8.55 18.60 -12.15
CA GLY A 142 8.20 18.84 -13.56
C GLY A 142 8.12 20.33 -13.90
N SER A 143 8.03 20.62 -15.18
CA SER A 143 7.95 21.99 -15.74
C SER A 143 6.58 22.66 -15.54
N SER A 144 5.59 21.99 -14.97
CA SER A 144 4.27 22.57 -14.69
C SER A 144 4.34 23.47 -13.47
N ILE A 145 3.89 24.71 -13.64
CA ILE A 145 3.69 25.62 -12.52
C ILE A 145 2.41 25.16 -11.81
N GLY A 146 2.58 24.56 -10.62
CA GLY A 146 1.44 24.17 -9.79
C GLY A 146 0.63 25.39 -9.35
N ASN A 147 -0.64 25.21 -9.04
CA ASN A 147 -1.45 26.22 -8.39
C ASN A 147 -1.42 25.99 -6.86
N PRO A 148 -0.65 26.80 -6.09
CA PRO A 148 -0.59 26.64 -4.63
C PRO A 148 -1.93 26.84 -3.92
N ALA A 149 -2.89 27.49 -4.60
CA ALA A 149 -4.25 27.70 -4.09
C ALA A 149 -5.24 26.61 -4.53
N ALA A 150 -4.76 25.57 -5.25
CA ALA A 150 -5.61 24.47 -5.65
C ALA A 150 -6.19 23.77 -4.41
N GLY A 151 -7.51 23.71 -4.33
CA GLY A 151 -8.24 23.14 -3.20
C GLY A 151 -8.55 24.09 -2.04
N TYR A 152 -8.02 25.32 -2.04
CA TYR A 152 -8.31 26.33 -1.03
C TYR A 152 -9.34 27.40 -1.49
N GLY A 153 -9.66 27.46 -2.76
CA GLY A 153 -10.66 28.38 -3.29
C GLY A 153 -12.07 27.82 -3.15
N LYS A 154 -13.06 28.70 -2.93
CA LYS A 154 -14.43 28.39 -3.35
C LYS A 154 -14.31 27.83 -4.77
N LEU A 155 -14.96 26.72 -5.05
CA LEU A 155 -15.21 26.24 -6.40
C LEU A 155 -16.03 27.34 -7.13
N THR A 156 -15.35 28.43 -7.48
CA THR A 156 -15.83 29.25 -8.59
C THR A 156 -15.56 28.39 -9.80
N SER A 157 -16.56 27.68 -10.23
CA SER A 157 -16.53 26.98 -11.49
C SER A 157 -16.35 28.03 -12.60
N ASP A 158 -15.11 28.38 -12.89
CA ASP A 158 -14.74 28.91 -14.21
C ASP A 158 -14.72 27.77 -15.25
N ALA A 159 -15.22 26.60 -14.90
CA ALA A 159 -15.68 25.64 -15.86
C ALA A 159 -16.88 26.31 -16.55
N THR A 160 -16.66 26.81 -17.75
CA THR A 160 -17.77 27.13 -18.67
C THR A 160 -18.79 26.00 -18.51
N PRO A 161 -20.05 26.32 -18.14
CA PRO A 161 -21.04 25.27 -17.97
C PRO A 161 -21.06 24.42 -19.22
N LEU A 162 -20.91 23.12 -19.06
CA LEU A 162 -20.94 22.20 -20.20
C LEU A 162 -22.25 22.44 -20.94
N SER A 163 -22.18 23.02 -22.14
CA SER A 163 -23.36 23.25 -22.97
C SER A 163 -23.78 21.93 -23.59
N ILE A 164 -24.67 21.24 -22.93
CA ILE A 164 -25.24 19.98 -23.43
C ILE A 164 -26.28 20.32 -24.49
N ASP A 165 -25.94 20.07 -25.73
CA ASP A 165 -26.84 20.30 -26.86
C ASP A 165 -27.72 19.06 -27.19
N GLY A 166 -28.52 19.18 -28.27
CA GLY A 166 -29.38 18.10 -28.73
C GLY A 166 -28.60 16.87 -29.22
N GLY A 167 -27.40 17.07 -29.76
CA GLY A 167 -26.52 16.02 -30.23
C GLY A 167 -25.96 15.19 -29.07
N ASP A 168 -25.53 15.84 -28.00
CA ASP A 168 -25.02 15.18 -26.80
C ASP A 168 -26.07 14.28 -26.15
N LYS A 169 -27.32 14.80 -26.06
CA LYS A 169 -28.45 14.03 -25.52
C LYS A 169 -28.83 12.83 -26.40
N ALA A 170 -28.82 13.01 -27.71
CA ALA A 170 -29.08 11.95 -28.65
C ALA A 170 -27.99 10.88 -28.59
N GLY A 171 -26.71 11.28 -28.55
CA GLY A 171 -25.58 10.39 -28.39
C GLY A 171 -25.63 9.56 -27.11
N ALA A 172 -25.87 10.21 -25.97
CA ALA A 172 -26.04 9.56 -24.70
C ALA A 172 -27.22 8.57 -24.71
N GLY A 173 -28.36 8.96 -25.30
CA GLY A 173 -29.52 8.07 -25.44
C GLY A 173 -29.26 6.83 -26.27
N ILE A 174 -28.54 6.94 -27.37
CA ILE A 174 -28.17 5.81 -28.23
C ILE A 174 -27.25 4.86 -27.48
N ILE A 175 -26.21 5.38 -26.84
CA ILE A 175 -25.26 4.52 -26.08
C ILE A 175 -25.99 3.81 -24.94
N THR A 176 -26.87 4.47 -24.22
CA THR A 176 -27.66 3.87 -23.14
C THR A 176 -28.56 2.76 -23.67
N ALA A 177 -29.24 2.99 -24.80
CA ALA A 177 -30.07 1.98 -25.41
C ALA A 177 -29.27 0.74 -25.85
N ILE A 178 -28.10 0.93 -26.46
CA ILE A 178 -27.23 -0.18 -26.89
C ILE A 178 -26.75 -1.00 -25.67
N ILE A 179 -26.29 -0.32 -24.60
CA ILE A 179 -25.85 -1.00 -23.38
C ILE A 179 -27.04 -1.75 -22.75
N GLY A 180 -28.19 -1.13 -22.63
CA GLY A 180 -29.39 -1.76 -22.08
C GLY A 180 -29.83 -2.99 -22.89
N ALA A 181 -29.88 -2.89 -24.21
CA ALA A 181 -30.21 -4.02 -25.07
C ALA A 181 -29.19 -5.16 -24.97
N SER A 182 -27.91 -4.82 -24.88
CA SER A 182 -26.84 -5.83 -24.70
C SER A 182 -26.95 -6.56 -23.36
N LEU A 183 -27.24 -5.86 -22.29
CA LEU A 183 -27.44 -6.46 -20.95
C LEU A 183 -28.67 -7.38 -20.95
N VAL A 184 -29.80 -6.92 -21.47
CA VAL A 184 -31.02 -7.75 -21.55
C VAL A 184 -30.78 -8.98 -22.45
N GLY A 185 -30.15 -8.79 -23.61
CA GLY A 185 -29.82 -9.91 -24.51
C GLY A 185 -28.89 -10.93 -23.87
N SER A 186 -27.88 -10.47 -23.12
CA SER A 186 -26.98 -11.36 -22.36
C SER A 186 -27.73 -12.13 -21.28
N CYS A 187 -28.60 -11.48 -20.53
CA CYS A 187 -29.42 -12.15 -19.50
C CYS A 187 -30.34 -13.21 -20.10
N VAL A 188 -31.01 -12.90 -21.22
CA VAL A 188 -31.87 -13.85 -21.90
C VAL A 188 -31.08 -15.06 -22.44
N TRP A 189 -29.91 -14.80 -23.03
CA TRP A 189 -29.05 -15.87 -23.56
C TRP A 189 -28.46 -16.78 -22.46
N LEU A 190 -28.27 -16.27 -21.26
CA LEU A 190 -27.81 -17.08 -20.13
C LEU A 190 -28.90 -17.92 -19.48
N ILE A 191 -30.19 -17.62 -19.74
CA ILE A 191 -31.35 -18.33 -19.15
C ILE A 191 -31.90 -19.39 -20.10
N LEU A 192 -31.68 -19.20 -21.40
CA LEU A 192 -32.09 -20.17 -22.45
C LEU A 192 -30.99 -21.20 -22.71
#